data_7452fe2d43a87ea5291522b9bb8eacbf
#
_entry.id   7452fe2d43a87ea5291522b9bb8eacbf
#
_cell.length_a   1.000
_cell.length_b   1.000
_cell.length_c   1.000
_cell.angle_alpha   90.00
_cell.angle_beta   90.00
_cell.angle_gamma   90.00
#
_symmetry.space_group_name_H-M   'P 1'
#
loop_
_entity.id
_entity.type
_entity.pdbx_description
1 polymer ?
#
loop_
_entity_poly.entity_id
_entity_poly.type
_entity_poly.pdbx_seq_one_letter_code
_entity_poly.pdbx_strand_id
1 'polypeptide(L)'
;MNIRRRQLVIAGGLAAIAAGIVARRALHDTEQADGTISASGLSTLFETQFVDLKGQQLRLSRWNGDVLVVNFWAVWCAPCRDEMPLLSMVQRKFADKGVQFVGLSDDSVEAVGAFAARHKIAYPLLTGRQSTIDLSVALGNSSRGLPYTLVLGKNREPLLTHSGRLQQQLLESTLNRSITP
;
A
#
# COMPACT_ATOMS: atom_id res chain seq x y z
N MET A 1 -37.81 -35.32 -26.35
CA MET A 1 -36.91 -34.95 -25.22
C MET A 1 -37.65 -33.94 -24.34
N ASN A 2 -38.07 -34.37 -23.13
CA ASN A 2 -39.05 -33.65 -22.27
C ASN A 2 -38.54 -32.28 -21.80
N ILE A 3 -39.38 -31.26 -21.87
CA ILE A 3 -39.14 -29.87 -21.45
C ILE A 3 -38.56 -29.81 -20.03
N ARG A 4 -39.01 -30.67 -19.11
CA ARG A 4 -38.50 -30.76 -17.73
C ARG A 4 -37.01 -31.16 -17.65
N ARG A 5 -36.50 -32.01 -18.53
CA ARG A 5 -35.07 -32.38 -18.59
C ARG A 5 -34.18 -31.21 -19.09
N ARG A 6 -34.67 -30.37 -20.03
CA ARG A 6 -33.94 -29.19 -20.50
C ARG A 6 -33.83 -28.10 -19.42
N GLN A 7 -34.90 -27.93 -18.61
CA GLN A 7 -34.88 -26.94 -17.52
C GLN A 7 -33.95 -27.37 -16.39
N LEU A 8 -33.84 -28.66 -16.07
CA LEU A 8 -32.88 -29.15 -15.06
C LEU A 8 -31.41 -29.00 -15.49
N VAL A 9 -31.11 -29.20 -16.78
CA VAL A 9 -29.71 -29.02 -17.30
C VAL A 9 -29.32 -27.56 -17.32
N ILE A 10 -30.24 -26.62 -17.66
CA ILE A 10 -29.98 -25.19 -17.67
C ILE A 10 -29.78 -24.65 -16.23
N ALA A 11 -30.61 -25.09 -15.30
CA ALA A 11 -30.51 -24.70 -13.90
C ALA A 11 -29.18 -25.20 -13.25
N GLY A 12 -28.75 -26.43 -13.56
CA GLY A 12 -27.49 -27.00 -13.11
C GLY A 12 -26.27 -26.27 -13.69
N GLY A 13 -26.32 -25.87 -14.96
CA GLY A 13 -25.26 -25.14 -15.60
C GLY A 13 -25.05 -23.73 -15.03
N LEU A 14 -26.14 -23.00 -14.77
CA LEU A 14 -26.09 -21.67 -14.17
C LEU A 14 -25.57 -21.70 -12.72
N ALA A 15 -25.96 -22.70 -11.94
CA ALA A 15 -25.48 -22.89 -10.56
C ALA A 15 -23.96 -23.21 -10.54
N ALA A 16 -23.46 -24.03 -11.47
CA ALA A 16 -22.04 -24.35 -11.57
C ALA A 16 -21.20 -23.12 -12.00
N ILE A 17 -21.71 -22.29 -12.91
CA ILE A 17 -21.03 -21.05 -13.33
C ILE A 17 -21.01 -20.05 -12.18
N ALA A 18 -22.10 -19.86 -11.44
CA ALA A 18 -22.16 -18.98 -10.29
C ALA A 18 -21.21 -19.44 -9.17
N ALA A 19 -21.15 -20.74 -8.87
CA ALA A 19 -20.22 -21.31 -7.89
C ALA A 19 -18.75 -21.12 -8.34
N GLY A 20 -18.45 -21.30 -9.63
CA GLY A 20 -17.12 -21.05 -10.20
C GLY A 20 -16.69 -19.60 -10.09
N ILE A 21 -17.60 -18.63 -10.32
CA ILE A 21 -17.32 -17.21 -10.21
C ILE A 21 -17.09 -16.81 -8.73
N VAL A 22 -17.89 -17.34 -7.81
CA VAL A 22 -17.72 -17.09 -6.37
C VAL A 22 -16.43 -17.70 -5.85
N ALA A 23 -16.11 -18.95 -6.24
CA ALA A 23 -14.86 -19.60 -5.88
C ALA A 23 -13.63 -18.85 -6.46
N ARG A 24 -13.73 -18.39 -7.72
CA ARG A 24 -12.65 -17.61 -8.34
C ARG A 24 -12.45 -16.24 -7.68
N ARG A 25 -13.53 -15.58 -7.25
CA ARG A 25 -13.44 -14.35 -6.45
C ARG A 25 -12.81 -14.62 -5.08
N ALA A 26 -13.26 -15.65 -4.37
CA ALA A 26 -12.68 -16.04 -3.08
C ALA A 26 -11.19 -16.42 -3.20
N LEU A 27 -10.76 -17.07 -4.30
CA LEU A 27 -9.35 -17.37 -4.58
C LEU A 27 -8.54 -16.11 -4.96
N HIS A 28 -9.16 -15.14 -5.65
CA HIS A 28 -8.50 -13.86 -5.96
C HIS A 28 -8.33 -12.97 -4.71
N ASP A 29 -9.28 -13.04 -3.77
CA ASP A 29 -9.21 -12.27 -2.51
C ASP A 29 -8.21 -12.88 -1.50
N THR A 30 -7.78 -14.15 -1.68
CA THR A 30 -6.79 -14.83 -0.83
C THR A 30 -5.35 -14.72 -1.36
N GLU A 31 -5.11 -14.13 -2.52
CA GLU A 31 -3.79 -14.12 -3.18
C GLU A 31 -2.89 -12.93 -2.79
N GLN A 32 -3.27 -12.12 -1.81
CA GLN A 32 -2.48 -10.97 -1.31
C GLN A 32 -2.29 -10.96 0.21
N ALA A 33 -2.21 -12.12 0.85
CA ALA A 33 -1.62 -12.21 2.17
C ALA A 33 -0.08 -12.06 2.00
N ASP A 34 0.36 -10.81 1.90
CA ASP A 34 1.78 -10.48 2.05
C ASP A 34 2.28 -10.99 3.40
N GLY A 35 3.57 -11.18 3.56
CA GLY A 35 4.14 -11.85 4.73
C GLY A 35 3.73 -11.23 6.06
N THR A 36 4.01 -11.91 7.15
CA THR A 36 3.66 -11.45 8.49
C THR A 36 4.47 -10.21 8.88
N ILE A 37 3.79 -9.15 9.31
CA ILE A 37 4.44 -7.97 9.89
C ILE A 37 5.00 -8.33 11.27
N SER A 38 6.31 -8.12 11.48
CA SER A 38 6.94 -8.33 12.77
C SER A 38 6.82 -7.10 13.66
N ALA A 39 6.64 -7.32 14.97
CA ALA A 39 6.66 -6.21 15.95
C ALA A 39 8.00 -5.46 15.93
N SER A 40 9.11 -6.17 15.72
CA SER A 40 10.44 -5.56 15.55
C SER A 40 10.52 -4.71 14.28
N GLY A 41 9.91 -5.13 13.17
CA GLY A 41 9.82 -4.35 11.94
C GLY A 41 9.09 -3.04 12.14
N LEU A 42 7.94 -3.06 12.85
CA LEU A 42 7.21 -1.83 13.22
C LEU A 42 8.05 -0.92 14.11
N SER A 43 8.69 -1.45 15.15
CA SER A 43 9.58 -0.66 16.01
C SER A 43 10.69 -0.01 15.18
N THR A 44 11.37 -0.78 14.33
CA THR A 44 12.42 -0.29 13.44
C THR A 44 11.91 0.81 12.52
N LEU A 45 10.71 0.67 11.92
CA LEU A 45 10.12 1.69 11.05
C LEU A 45 9.99 3.04 11.75
N PHE A 46 9.52 3.05 12.99
CA PHE A 46 9.30 4.29 13.74
C PHE A 46 10.57 4.87 14.39
N GLU A 47 11.57 4.04 14.67
CA GLU A 47 12.84 4.44 15.29
C GLU A 47 13.90 4.85 14.28
N THR A 48 13.81 4.37 13.04
CA THR A 48 14.75 4.69 11.97
C THR A 48 14.74 6.19 11.67
N GLN A 49 15.93 6.76 11.54
CA GLN A 49 16.12 8.12 11.03
C GLN A 49 16.20 8.07 9.51
N PHE A 50 15.26 8.73 8.88
CA PHE A 50 15.23 8.97 7.44
C PHE A 50 15.70 10.39 7.13
N VAL A 51 16.08 10.63 5.89
CA VAL A 51 16.53 11.96 5.41
C VAL A 51 15.49 12.49 4.42
N ASP A 52 15.02 13.71 4.63
CA ASP A 52 14.13 14.39 3.68
C ASP A 52 14.94 15.05 2.53
N LEU A 53 14.22 15.62 1.56
CA LEU A 53 14.83 16.27 0.39
C LEU A 53 15.60 17.57 0.72
N LYS A 54 15.52 18.06 1.97
CA LYS A 54 16.29 19.20 2.48
C LYS A 54 17.51 18.76 3.30
N GLY A 55 17.77 17.44 3.38
CA GLY A 55 18.84 16.88 4.19
C GLY A 55 18.54 16.79 5.69
N GLN A 56 17.29 17.06 6.11
CA GLN A 56 16.90 16.99 7.51
C GLN A 56 16.61 15.55 7.92
N GLN A 57 17.11 15.16 9.08
CA GLN A 57 16.81 13.87 9.66
C GLN A 57 15.46 13.92 10.40
N LEU A 58 14.62 12.92 10.15
CA LEU A 58 13.33 12.79 10.82
C LEU A 58 12.95 11.31 11.00
N ARG A 59 12.03 11.07 11.94
CA ARG A 59 11.45 9.75 12.19
C ARG A 59 9.97 9.78 11.87
N LEU A 60 9.41 8.60 11.51
CA LEU A 60 7.98 8.48 11.24
C LEU A 60 7.12 8.73 12.50
N SER A 61 7.71 8.63 13.70
CA SER A 61 7.03 8.97 14.98
C SER A 61 6.50 10.41 15.05
N ARG A 62 6.96 11.33 14.20
CA ARG A 62 6.40 12.69 14.09
C ARG A 62 4.93 12.72 13.67
N TRP A 63 4.44 11.66 13.04
CA TRP A 63 3.05 11.50 12.61
C TRP A 63 2.27 10.53 13.52
N ASN A 64 2.66 10.45 14.81
CA ASN A 64 1.90 9.67 15.77
C ASN A 64 0.49 10.25 15.94
N GLY A 65 -0.50 9.37 15.92
CA GLY A 65 -1.91 9.74 16.01
C GLY A 65 -2.59 9.95 14.66
N ASP A 66 -1.83 9.95 13.55
CA ASP A 66 -2.37 9.91 12.19
C ASP A 66 -2.50 8.47 11.68
N VAL A 67 -3.41 8.27 10.72
CA VAL A 67 -3.37 7.08 9.86
C VAL A 67 -2.21 7.27 8.88
N LEU A 68 -1.26 6.36 8.87
CA LEU A 68 -0.02 6.50 8.11
C LEU A 68 -0.01 5.55 6.92
N VAL A 69 0.17 6.09 5.72
CA VAL A 69 0.39 5.33 4.49
C VAL A 69 1.86 5.40 4.13
N VAL A 70 2.57 4.27 4.25
CA VAL A 70 3.98 4.15 3.94
C VAL A 70 4.12 3.42 2.61
N ASN A 71 4.63 4.13 1.59
CA ASN A 71 4.86 3.56 0.26
C ASN A 71 6.36 3.38 0.05
N PHE A 72 6.80 2.14 -0.13
CA PHE A 72 8.17 1.77 -0.49
C PHE A 72 8.30 1.78 -2.01
N TRP A 73 9.23 2.57 -2.51
CA TRP A 73 9.36 2.84 -3.93
C TRP A 73 10.82 3.11 -4.33
N ALA A 74 11.08 3.22 -5.64
CA ALA A 74 12.37 3.64 -6.16
C ALA A 74 12.22 4.44 -7.47
N VAL A 75 13.20 5.30 -7.75
CA VAL A 75 13.21 6.13 -8.97
C VAL A 75 13.28 5.26 -10.24
N TRP A 76 13.96 4.13 -10.20
CA TRP A 76 14.05 3.18 -11.33
C TRP A 76 12.80 2.30 -11.49
N CYS A 77 11.92 2.23 -10.49
CA CYS A 77 10.72 1.39 -10.49
C CYS A 77 9.59 2.08 -11.30
N ALA A 78 9.35 1.63 -12.54
CA ALA A 78 8.33 2.22 -13.40
C ALA A 78 6.91 2.14 -12.79
N PRO A 79 6.41 0.98 -12.29
CA PRO A 79 5.08 0.90 -11.68
C PRO A 79 4.95 1.79 -10.43
N CYS A 80 6.05 2.01 -9.66
CA CYS A 80 6.04 2.94 -8.53
C CYS A 80 5.75 4.38 -8.98
N ARG A 81 6.48 4.83 -10.01
CA ARG A 81 6.30 6.19 -10.55
C ARG A 81 4.90 6.41 -11.10
N ASP A 82 4.31 5.37 -11.71
CA ASP A 82 2.98 5.44 -12.30
C ASP A 82 1.86 5.57 -11.25
N GLU A 83 2.06 5.04 -10.02
CA GLU A 83 1.04 5.16 -8.96
C GLU A 83 1.15 6.44 -8.13
N MET A 84 2.31 7.11 -8.08
CA MET A 84 2.53 8.29 -7.22
C MET A 84 1.57 9.46 -7.47
N PRO A 85 1.10 9.74 -8.70
CA PRO A 85 0.05 10.75 -8.92
C PRO A 85 -1.27 10.40 -8.22
N LEU A 86 -1.66 9.12 -8.23
CA LEU A 86 -2.82 8.60 -7.52
C LEU A 86 -2.66 8.79 -6.01
N LEU A 87 -1.52 8.36 -5.45
CA LEU A 87 -1.22 8.52 -4.02
C LEU A 87 -1.25 10.00 -3.62
N SER A 88 -0.71 10.89 -4.45
CA SER A 88 -0.74 12.33 -4.22
C SER A 88 -2.15 12.92 -4.24
N MET A 89 -3.02 12.41 -5.11
CA MET A 89 -4.43 12.81 -5.16
C MET A 89 -5.16 12.36 -3.88
N VAL A 90 -4.96 11.12 -3.46
CA VAL A 90 -5.57 10.58 -2.24
C VAL A 90 -5.03 11.30 -1.00
N GLN A 91 -3.72 11.59 -0.90
CA GLN A 91 -3.16 12.40 0.19
C GLN A 91 -3.90 13.73 0.32
N ARG A 92 -4.07 14.48 -0.78
CA ARG A 92 -4.79 15.76 -0.73
C ARG A 92 -6.24 15.62 -0.25
N LYS A 93 -6.92 14.54 -0.66
CA LYS A 93 -8.32 14.25 -0.29
C LYS A 93 -8.48 13.93 1.21
N PHE A 94 -7.43 13.37 1.84
CA PHE A 94 -7.48 12.86 3.21
C PHE A 94 -6.59 13.64 4.20
N ALA A 95 -5.84 14.65 3.76
CA ALA A 95 -4.91 15.41 4.60
C ALA A 95 -5.59 16.00 5.85
N ASP A 96 -6.76 16.64 5.68
CA ASP A 96 -7.49 17.26 6.78
C ASP A 96 -8.25 16.26 7.66
N LYS A 97 -8.13 14.96 7.39
CA LYS A 97 -8.78 13.86 8.09
C LYS A 97 -7.84 13.05 8.97
N GLY A 98 -6.63 13.57 9.23
CA GLY A 98 -5.61 12.86 10.01
C GLY A 98 -5.03 11.64 9.27
N VAL A 99 -4.79 11.78 7.96
CA VAL A 99 -4.10 10.77 7.14
C VAL A 99 -2.84 11.39 6.57
N GLN A 100 -1.70 10.74 6.78
CA GLN A 100 -0.41 11.14 6.25
C GLN A 100 0.18 10.05 5.36
N PHE A 101 0.66 10.44 4.18
CA PHE A 101 1.45 9.57 3.28
C PHE A 101 2.93 9.88 3.42
N VAL A 102 3.76 8.86 3.26
CA VAL A 102 5.22 8.96 3.23
C VAL A 102 5.77 8.00 2.19
N GLY A 103 6.61 8.47 1.29
CA GLY A 103 7.35 7.63 0.35
C GLY A 103 8.76 7.34 0.88
N LEU A 104 9.12 6.07 1.03
CA LEU A 104 10.45 5.62 1.47
C LEU A 104 11.22 5.02 0.28
N SER A 105 12.44 5.48 0.04
CA SER A 105 13.30 5.01 -1.05
C SER A 105 14.74 4.74 -0.58
N ASP A 106 15.40 3.77 -1.24
CA ASP A 106 16.85 3.52 -1.09
C ASP A 106 17.69 4.37 -2.04
N ASP A 107 17.05 5.13 -2.95
CA ASP A 107 17.77 6.03 -3.85
C ASP A 107 18.38 7.21 -3.07
N SER A 108 19.37 7.87 -3.68
CA SER A 108 19.98 9.05 -3.06
C SER A 108 19.01 10.24 -2.98
N VAL A 109 19.25 11.14 -2.03
CA VAL A 109 18.47 12.39 -1.87
C VAL A 109 18.43 13.18 -3.18
N GLU A 110 19.55 13.20 -3.92
CA GLU A 110 19.68 13.91 -5.20
C GLU A 110 18.77 13.27 -6.27
N ALA A 111 18.75 11.93 -6.37
CA ALA A 111 17.92 11.21 -7.34
C ALA A 111 16.44 11.39 -7.04
N VAL A 112 16.03 11.23 -5.76
CA VAL A 112 14.65 11.45 -5.31
C VAL A 112 14.25 12.92 -5.49
N GLY A 113 15.15 13.87 -5.18
CA GLY A 113 14.94 15.30 -5.37
C GLY A 113 14.74 15.68 -6.84
N ALA A 114 15.59 15.14 -7.74
CA ALA A 114 15.44 15.35 -9.18
C ALA A 114 14.14 14.76 -9.73
N PHE A 115 13.66 13.65 -9.18
CA PHE A 115 12.35 13.10 -9.49
C PHE A 115 11.22 14.01 -8.99
N ALA A 116 11.26 14.42 -7.72
CA ALA A 116 10.23 15.26 -7.09
C ALA A 116 10.09 16.62 -7.78
N ALA A 117 11.18 17.21 -8.27
CA ALA A 117 11.17 18.48 -9.00
C ALA A 117 10.36 18.39 -10.31
N ARG A 118 10.27 17.22 -10.93
CA ARG A 118 9.52 16.99 -12.19
C ARG A 118 8.10 16.52 -11.96
N HIS A 119 7.78 16.08 -10.74
CA HIS A 119 6.48 15.51 -10.39
C HIS A 119 5.89 16.23 -9.17
N LYS A 120 4.59 16.58 -9.25
CA LYS A 120 3.89 17.28 -8.16
C LYS A 120 3.46 16.30 -7.07
N ILE A 121 4.41 15.77 -6.30
CA ILE A 121 4.12 14.85 -5.20
C ILE A 121 3.60 15.65 -3.99
N ALA A 122 2.50 15.20 -3.40
CA ALA A 122 1.80 15.92 -2.35
C ALA A 122 2.16 15.44 -0.93
N TYR A 123 3.15 14.57 -0.78
CA TYR A 123 3.55 13.97 0.50
C TYR A 123 5.08 13.89 0.60
N PRO A 124 5.63 13.79 1.83
CA PRO A 124 7.07 13.68 2.05
C PRO A 124 7.67 12.46 1.36
N LEU A 125 8.76 12.68 0.65
CA LEU A 125 9.65 11.64 0.14
C LEU A 125 10.90 11.62 0.99
N LEU A 126 11.23 10.45 1.51
CA LEU A 126 12.34 10.24 2.44
C LEU A 126 13.25 9.17 1.90
N THR A 127 14.53 9.29 2.22
CA THR A 127 15.54 8.29 1.89
C THR A 127 16.06 7.62 3.16
N GLY A 128 16.30 6.31 3.10
CA GLY A 128 16.86 5.54 4.19
C GLY A 128 18.40 5.52 4.14
N ARG A 129 19.05 5.52 5.32
CA ARG A 129 20.48 5.19 5.45
C ARG A 129 20.71 3.67 5.45
N GLN A 130 19.71 2.93 5.84
CA GLN A 130 19.64 1.46 5.76
C GLN A 130 18.67 1.09 4.64
N SER A 131 18.78 -0.15 4.13
CA SER A 131 17.89 -0.61 3.07
C SER A 131 16.42 -0.51 3.47
N THR A 132 15.66 0.35 2.78
CA THR A 132 14.21 0.44 2.95
C THR A 132 13.54 -0.83 2.42
N ILE A 133 14.16 -1.54 1.47
CA ILE A 133 13.69 -2.83 0.97
C ILE A 133 13.76 -3.88 2.08
N ASP A 134 14.90 -3.97 2.82
CA ASP A 134 15.00 -4.92 3.95
C ASP A 134 14.01 -4.58 5.07
N LEU A 135 13.79 -3.30 5.34
CA LEU A 135 12.76 -2.86 6.25
C LEU A 135 11.37 -3.28 5.78
N SER A 136 11.06 -3.14 4.49
CA SER A 136 9.77 -3.57 3.93
C SER A 136 9.54 -5.08 4.10
N VAL A 137 10.60 -5.91 4.01
CA VAL A 137 10.52 -7.35 4.26
C VAL A 137 10.09 -7.65 5.70
N ALA A 138 10.67 -6.95 6.69
CA ALA A 138 10.26 -7.08 8.09
C ALA A 138 8.83 -6.59 8.35
N LEU A 139 8.26 -5.84 7.39
CA LEU A 139 6.91 -5.31 7.39
C LEU A 139 5.96 -6.06 6.44
N GLY A 140 6.33 -7.25 5.99
CA GLY A 140 5.46 -8.15 5.25
C GLY A 140 5.73 -8.27 3.74
N ASN A 141 6.67 -7.49 3.16
CA ASN A 141 7.04 -7.58 1.75
C ASN A 141 7.95 -8.81 1.49
N SER A 142 7.38 -10.00 1.57
CA SER A 142 8.15 -11.26 1.42
C SER A 142 8.81 -11.40 0.05
N SER A 143 8.22 -10.82 -0.97
CA SER A 143 8.73 -10.84 -2.36
C SER A 143 9.87 -9.86 -2.62
N ARG A 144 10.15 -8.90 -1.72
CA ARG A 144 11.09 -7.79 -1.90
C ARG A 144 10.75 -6.90 -3.12
N GLY A 145 9.52 -7.03 -3.65
CA GLY A 145 9.05 -6.30 -4.82
C GLY A 145 8.68 -4.85 -4.51
N LEU A 146 8.72 -4.00 -5.54
CA LEU A 146 8.26 -2.62 -5.48
C LEU A 146 7.22 -2.35 -6.58
N PRO A 147 6.23 -1.48 -6.33
CA PRO A 147 5.96 -0.79 -5.07
C PRO A 147 5.42 -1.73 -3.99
N TYR A 148 5.62 -1.36 -2.74
CA TYR A 148 4.98 -1.99 -1.59
C TYR A 148 4.35 -0.92 -0.71
N THR A 149 3.10 -1.10 -0.29
CA THR A 149 2.39 -0.12 0.53
C THR A 149 1.90 -0.76 1.81
N LEU A 150 2.18 -0.10 2.93
CA LEU A 150 1.70 -0.41 4.27
C LEU A 150 0.79 0.73 4.74
N VAL A 151 -0.42 0.41 5.21
CA VAL A 151 -1.31 1.36 5.89
C VAL A 151 -1.38 0.98 7.36
N LEU A 152 -1.08 1.96 8.22
CA LEU A 152 -1.13 1.83 9.67
C LEU A 152 -2.22 2.73 10.24
N GLY A 153 -2.97 2.23 11.21
CA GLY A 153 -3.92 3.01 11.98
C GLY A 153 -3.26 3.96 12.99
N LYS A 154 -4.06 4.75 13.68
CA LYS A 154 -3.61 5.77 14.64
C LYS A 154 -2.77 5.20 15.79
N ASN A 155 -3.01 3.95 16.15
CA ASN A 155 -2.27 3.21 17.18
C ASN A 155 -1.17 2.31 16.57
N ARG A 156 -0.79 2.57 15.31
CA ARG A 156 0.23 1.81 14.55
C ARG A 156 -0.16 0.36 14.21
N GLU A 157 -1.44 -0.01 14.39
CA GLU A 157 -1.94 -1.31 13.96
C GLU A 157 -1.95 -1.41 12.42
N PRO A 158 -1.49 -2.53 11.84
CA PRO A 158 -1.55 -2.74 10.41
C PRO A 158 -3.01 -2.86 9.93
N LEU A 159 -3.38 -2.03 8.95
CA LEU A 159 -4.72 -2.03 8.33
C LEU A 159 -4.71 -2.64 6.93
N LEU A 160 -3.60 -2.49 6.21
CA LEU A 160 -3.42 -3.01 4.86
C LEU A 160 -1.92 -3.18 4.57
N THR A 161 -1.57 -4.29 3.94
CA THR A 161 -0.32 -4.46 3.17
C THR A 161 -0.68 -4.73 1.72
N HIS A 162 0.10 -4.20 0.78
CA HIS A 162 -0.15 -4.40 -0.64
C HIS A 162 1.15 -4.41 -1.43
N SER A 163 1.38 -5.50 -2.16
CA SER A 163 2.48 -5.63 -3.12
C SER A 163 2.01 -5.25 -4.52
N GLY A 164 2.81 -4.47 -5.24
CA GLY A 164 2.47 -3.97 -6.56
C GLY A 164 1.62 -2.70 -6.53
N ARG A 165 1.09 -2.31 -7.70
CA ARG A 165 0.31 -1.06 -7.85
C ARG A 165 -0.98 -1.11 -7.06
N LEU A 166 -1.15 -0.15 -6.16
CA LEU A 166 -2.33 -0.04 -5.31
C LEU A 166 -3.52 0.56 -6.07
N GLN A 167 -4.68 -0.11 -5.97
CA GLN A 167 -5.92 0.39 -6.55
C GLN A 167 -6.52 1.49 -5.67
N GLN A 168 -6.98 2.58 -6.29
CA GLN A 168 -7.60 3.72 -5.59
C GLN A 168 -8.76 3.29 -4.68
N GLN A 169 -9.64 2.43 -5.19
CA GLN A 169 -10.82 2.00 -4.44
C GLN A 169 -10.45 1.23 -3.16
N LEU A 170 -9.44 0.35 -3.23
CA LEU A 170 -8.94 -0.39 -2.07
C LEU A 170 -8.35 0.57 -1.03
N LEU A 171 -7.48 1.48 -1.46
CA LEU A 171 -6.86 2.47 -0.58
C LEU A 171 -7.91 3.35 0.09
N GLU A 172 -8.80 3.98 -0.68
CA GLU A 172 -9.82 4.88 -0.13
C GLU A 172 -10.80 4.17 0.79
N SER A 173 -11.20 2.93 0.49
CA SER A 173 -12.09 2.15 1.37
C SER A 173 -11.41 1.82 2.70
N THR A 174 -10.11 1.50 2.68
CA THR A 174 -9.31 1.26 3.89
C THR A 174 -9.20 2.54 4.74
N LEU A 175 -8.85 3.68 4.11
CA LEU A 175 -8.75 4.95 4.80
C LEU A 175 -10.09 5.41 5.40
N ASN A 176 -11.19 5.29 4.65
CA ASN A 176 -12.52 5.66 5.16
C ASN A 176 -12.91 4.87 6.41
N ARG A 177 -12.61 3.56 6.45
CA ARG A 177 -12.88 2.72 7.65
C ARG A 177 -12.01 3.10 8.84
N SER A 178 -10.78 3.58 8.61
CA SER A 178 -9.82 3.90 9.69
C SER A 178 -10.03 5.28 10.31
N ILE A 179 -10.70 6.21 9.61
CA ILE A 179 -10.97 7.57 10.10
C ILE A 179 -12.39 7.72 10.67
N THR A 180 -13.27 6.74 10.46
CA THR A 180 -14.60 6.73 11.09
C THR A 180 -14.43 6.35 12.57
N PRO A 181 -15.03 7.11 13.51
CA PRO A 181 -14.95 6.83 14.93
C PRO A 181 -15.64 5.52 15.31
#